data_b6fc1541b406c5385d2e667447c177ef
#
_entry.id   b6fc1541b406c5385d2e667447c177ef
#
_cell.length_a   1.000
_cell.length_b   1.000
_cell.length_c   1.000
_cell.angle_alpha   90.00
_cell.angle_beta   90.00
_cell.angle_gamma   90.00
#
_symmetry.space_group_name_H-M   'P 1'
#
loop_
_entity.id
_entity.type
_entity.pdbx_description
1 polymer ?
#
loop_
_entity_poly.entity_id
_entity_poly.type
_entity_poly.pdbx_seq_one_letter_code
_entity_poly.pdbx_strand_id
1 'polypeptide(L)'
;PGLTVCALPPVLEAEERHRLLFRLHYRKLGKFIRRQMEHHRFKEPLLWCTAPEHIHLLDEVPHRGVVYDCDRDWPDQSPRWESDLALAADVVFAASQGLIDHLSPCNDNIALLPNGVNHPMFTRPPAELPPELRGLSSPILGYTGTLWRDLDLAPVLYAAQAMPACTFVFLGRREKNPMAELLERLPNVRLLGRRA
;
A
#
# COMPACT_ATOMS: atom_id res chain seq x y z
N PRO A 1 -15.28 -2.23 22.82
CA PRO A 1 -14.76 -1.10 22.08
C PRO A 1 -14.38 -1.62 20.72
N GLY A 2 -15.20 -1.32 19.71
CA GLY A 2 -15.14 -2.10 18.51
C GLY A 2 -14.59 -1.32 17.34
N LEU A 3 -13.81 -1.98 16.51
CA LEU A 3 -13.55 -1.58 15.15
C LEU A 3 -14.82 -1.83 14.33
N THR A 4 -15.34 -0.79 13.66
CA THR A 4 -16.42 -0.93 12.68
C THR A 4 -15.83 -0.70 11.30
N VAL A 5 -15.95 -1.68 10.42
CA VAL A 5 -15.55 -1.57 9.02
C VAL A 5 -16.78 -1.28 8.19
N CYS A 6 -16.79 -0.14 7.50
CA CYS A 6 -17.87 0.25 6.61
C CYS A 6 -17.43 0.06 5.15
N ALA A 7 -18.22 -0.70 4.39
CA ALA A 7 -18.02 -0.75 2.94
C ALA A 7 -18.45 0.60 2.33
N LEU A 8 -17.58 1.18 1.54
CA LEU A 8 -17.90 2.41 0.82
C LEU A 8 -18.98 2.14 -0.23
N PRO A 9 -19.90 3.10 -0.45
CA PRO A 9 -20.88 2.96 -1.52
C PRO A 9 -20.15 2.94 -2.88
N PRO A 10 -20.70 2.23 -3.88
CA PRO A 10 -20.15 2.28 -5.21
C PRO A 10 -20.22 3.73 -5.72
N VAL A 11 -19.09 4.33 -5.94
CA VAL A 11 -18.94 5.68 -6.48
C VAL A 11 -18.20 5.54 -7.80
N LEU A 12 -18.66 6.26 -8.81
CA LEU A 12 -17.92 6.33 -10.06
C LEU A 12 -16.58 6.98 -9.78
N GLU A 13 -15.50 6.27 -10.03
CA GLU A 13 -14.15 6.85 -10.01
C GLU A 13 -14.13 7.98 -11.02
N ALA A 14 -13.99 9.20 -10.52
CA ALA A 14 -13.90 10.38 -11.36
C ALA A 14 -12.48 10.90 -11.32
N GLU A 15 -11.84 10.95 -12.48
CA GLU A 15 -10.53 11.58 -12.61
C GLU A 15 -10.63 13.09 -12.34
N GLU A 16 -9.58 13.66 -11.77
CA GLU A 16 -9.49 15.09 -11.41
C GLU A 16 -9.82 16.03 -12.60
N ARG A 17 -9.51 15.61 -13.84
CA ARG A 17 -9.85 16.34 -15.08
C ARG A 17 -11.36 16.62 -15.22
N HIS A 18 -12.22 15.83 -14.59
CA HIS A 18 -13.67 16.00 -14.58
C HIS A 18 -14.14 16.66 -13.27
N ARG A 19 -13.71 17.89 -13.02
CA ARG A 19 -13.91 18.64 -11.75
C ARG A 19 -15.29 18.51 -11.12
N LEU A 20 -16.37 18.56 -11.90
CA LEU A 20 -17.73 18.45 -11.37
C LEU A 20 -18.03 17.05 -10.85
N LEU A 21 -17.68 16.01 -11.60
CA LEU A 21 -17.86 14.62 -11.19
C LEU A 21 -16.99 14.30 -10.00
N PHE A 22 -15.75 14.78 -9.99
CA PHE A 22 -14.82 14.65 -8.90
C PHE A 22 -15.37 15.26 -7.60
N ARG A 23 -15.87 16.50 -7.63
CA ARG A 23 -16.52 17.12 -6.46
C ARG A 23 -17.78 16.38 -6.01
N LEU A 24 -18.59 15.90 -6.94
CA LEU A 24 -19.79 15.11 -6.62
C LEU A 24 -19.41 13.76 -5.95
N HIS A 25 -18.32 13.16 -6.38
CA HIS A 25 -17.76 11.95 -5.77
C HIS A 25 -17.48 12.18 -4.28
N TYR A 26 -16.61 13.15 -3.96
CA TYR A 26 -16.22 13.42 -2.57
C TYR A 26 -17.39 13.92 -1.71
N ARG A 27 -18.32 14.71 -2.27
CA ARG A 27 -19.57 15.07 -1.58
C ARG A 27 -20.42 13.87 -1.20
N LYS A 28 -20.57 12.89 -2.11
CA LYS A 28 -21.31 11.65 -1.81
C LYS A 28 -20.61 10.84 -0.74
N LEU A 29 -19.28 10.72 -0.83
CA LEU A 29 -18.46 10.01 0.14
C LEU A 29 -18.54 10.69 1.51
N GLY A 30 -18.35 12.00 1.59
CA GLY A 30 -18.49 12.77 2.82
C GLY A 30 -19.89 12.64 3.44
N LYS A 31 -20.95 12.67 2.61
CA LYS A 31 -22.32 12.43 3.10
C LYS A 31 -22.50 11.03 3.69
N PHE A 32 -21.89 10.03 3.07
CA PHE A 32 -21.91 8.67 3.60
C PHE A 32 -21.18 8.60 4.95
N ILE A 33 -19.97 9.16 5.03
CA ILE A 33 -19.16 9.18 6.27
C ILE A 33 -19.93 9.89 7.39
N ARG A 34 -20.49 11.07 7.14
CA ARG A 34 -21.31 11.79 8.13
C ARG A 34 -22.47 10.96 8.68
N ARG A 35 -23.17 10.22 7.81
CA ARG A 35 -24.25 9.30 8.22
C ARG A 35 -23.74 8.17 9.12
N GLN A 36 -22.57 7.61 8.82
CA GLN A 36 -21.96 6.59 9.67
C GLN A 36 -21.55 7.20 11.02
N MET A 37 -21.00 8.40 11.03
CA MET A 37 -20.67 9.12 12.25
C MET A 37 -21.90 9.34 13.14
N GLU A 38 -23.01 9.81 12.56
CA GLU A 38 -24.28 9.99 13.26
C GLU A 38 -24.79 8.65 13.83
N HIS A 39 -24.80 7.60 13.01
CA HIS A 39 -25.24 6.26 13.41
C HIS A 39 -24.41 5.71 14.59
N HIS A 40 -23.10 5.90 14.56
CA HIS A 40 -22.17 5.46 15.61
C HIS A 40 -21.96 6.50 16.71
N ARG A 41 -22.67 7.62 16.68
CA ARG A 41 -22.61 8.72 17.67
C ARG A 41 -21.22 9.32 17.85
N PHE A 42 -20.44 9.40 16.80
CA PHE A 42 -19.18 10.14 16.80
C PHE A 42 -19.45 11.64 16.89
N LYS A 43 -18.79 12.30 17.84
CA LYS A 43 -18.77 13.76 17.96
C LYS A 43 -17.34 14.22 17.72
N GLU A 44 -17.14 15.05 16.68
CA GLU A 44 -15.83 15.64 16.37
C GLU A 44 -14.67 14.61 16.39
N PRO A 45 -14.69 13.60 15.50
CA PRO A 45 -13.65 12.57 15.48
C PRO A 45 -12.31 13.14 15.01
N LEU A 46 -11.24 12.40 15.26
CA LEU A 46 -9.99 12.57 14.50
C LEU A 46 -10.16 11.88 13.13
N LEU A 47 -9.75 12.55 12.07
CA LEU A 47 -9.59 11.94 10.76
C LEU A 47 -8.19 11.35 10.65
N TRP A 48 -8.11 10.03 10.51
CA TRP A 48 -6.86 9.32 10.24
C TRP A 48 -6.78 9.02 8.76
N CYS A 49 -5.99 9.81 8.04
CA CYS A 49 -5.83 9.76 6.60
C CYS A 49 -4.61 8.91 6.23
N THR A 50 -4.78 7.94 5.33
CA THR A 50 -3.74 7.00 4.91
C THR A 50 -3.39 7.11 3.43
N ALA A 51 -4.00 8.07 2.71
CA ALA A 51 -3.72 8.33 1.31
C ALA A 51 -3.90 9.82 0.99
N PRO A 52 -3.11 10.41 0.08
CA PRO A 52 -3.16 11.83 -0.29
C PRO A 52 -4.53 12.32 -0.73
N GLU A 53 -5.29 11.48 -1.43
CA GLU A 53 -6.64 11.80 -1.91
C GLU A 53 -7.66 12.10 -0.79
N HIS A 54 -7.36 11.71 0.45
CA HIS A 54 -8.20 12.01 1.61
C HIS A 54 -8.26 13.51 1.93
N ILE A 55 -7.36 14.33 1.38
CA ILE A 55 -7.44 15.79 1.47
C ILE A 55 -8.83 16.33 1.07
N HIS A 56 -9.46 15.72 0.08
CA HIS A 56 -10.77 16.12 -0.42
C HIS A 56 -11.94 15.81 0.53
N LEU A 57 -11.69 15.05 1.60
CA LEU A 57 -12.69 14.74 2.63
C LEU A 57 -12.66 15.74 3.78
N LEU A 58 -11.59 16.51 3.94
CA LEU A 58 -11.45 17.42 5.08
C LEU A 58 -12.56 18.48 5.12
N ASP A 59 -12.95 19.03 3.97
CA ASP A 59 -14.05 19.99 3.88
C ASP A 59 -15.43 19.33 3.98
N GLU A 60 -15.51 18.02 3.77
CA GLU A 60 -16.78 17.29 3.69
C GLU A 60 -17.15 16.57 5.01
N VAL A 61 -16.20 16.38 5.92
CA VAL A 61 -16.38 15.60 7.14
C VAL A 61 -16.01 16.43 8.37
N PRO A 62 -16.94 16.68 9.30
CA PRO A 62 -16.63 17.37 10.55
C PRO A 62 -15.59 16.58 11.35
N HIS A 63 -14.57 17.28 11.84
CA HIS A 63 -13.49 16.68 12.60
C HIS A 63 -12.87 17.70 13.56
N ARG A 64 -12.20 17.22 14.62
CA ARG A 64 -11.44 18.06 15.57
C ARG A 64 -9.95 18.05 15.31
N GLY A 65 -9.46 17.18 14.43
CA GLY A 65 -8.06 17.07 14.08
C GLY A 65 -7.83 16.07 12.97
N VAL A 66 -6.68 16.21 12.32
CA VAL A 66 -6.27 15.41 11.15
C VAL A 66 -4.93 14.76 11.45
N VAL A 67 -4.85 13.46 11.24
CA VAL A 67 -3.61 12.67 11.25
C VAL A 67 -3.34 12.20 9.83
N TYR A 68 -2.16 12.46 9.30
CA TYR A 68 -1.72 11.84 8.06
C TYR A 68 -0.72 10.72 8.38
N ASP A 69 -1.07 9.50 8.01
CA ASP A 69 -0.25 8.29 8.17
C ASP A 69 0.31 7.91 6.79
N CYS A 70 1.53 8.36 6.51
CA CYS A 70 2.24 8.16 5.26
C CYS A 70 3.09 6.89 5.35
N ASP A 71 2.55 5.76 4.87
CA ASP A 71 3.18 4.45 4.92
C ASP A 71 4.08 4.15 3.73
N ARG A 72 3.99 4.93 2.64
CA ARG A 72 4.72 4.73 1.38
C ARG A 72 4.77 6.00 0.52
N ASP A 73 5.55 5.95 -0.54
CA ASP A 73 5.48 6.92 -1.65
C ASP A 73 4.22 6.71 -2.50
N TRP A 74 3.70 7.81 -3.06
CA TRP A 74 2.48 7.84 -3.87
C TRP A 74 2.76 8.37 -5.29
N PRO A 75 3.55 7.66 -6.13
CA PRO A 75 3.99 8.16 -7.44
C PRO A 75 2.84 8.34 -8.44
N ASP A 76 1.74 7.61 -8.25
CA ASP A 76 0.58 7.63 -9.14
C ASP A 76 -0.47 8.68 -8.75
N GLN A 77 -0.24 9.42 -7.65
CA GLN A 77 -1.14 10.47 -7.18
C GLN A 77 -0.56 11.86 -7.42
N SER A 78 -1.42 12.87 -7.37
CA SER A 78 -0.99 14.25 -7.49
C SER A 78 -0.09 14.63 -6.30
N PRO A 79 1.16 15.08 -6.52
CA PRO A 79 2.05 15.51 -5.44
C PRO A 79 1.45 16.66 -4.61
N ARG A 80 0.60 17.47 -5.23
CA ARG A 80 -0.11 18.56 -4.56
C ARG A 80 -1.06 18.03 -3.48
N TRP A 81 -1.76 16.94 -3.71
CA TRP A 81 -2.68 16.37 -2.72
C TRP A 81 -1.96 15.94 -1.45
N GLU A 82 -0.79 15.35 -1.60
CA GLU A 82 0.04 14.94 -0.47
C GLU A 82 0.55 16.15 0.30
N SER A 83 1.08 17.15 -0.40
CA SER A 83 1.53 18.39 0.23
C SER A 83 0.40 19.12 0.96
N ASP A 84 -0.77 19.23 0.33
CA ASP A 84 -1.94 19.89 0.92
C ASP A 84 -2.44 19.11 2.16
N LEU A 85 -2.43 17.76 2.11
CA LEU A 85 -2.81 16.92 3.25
C LEU A 85 -1.79 17.02 4.40
N ALA A 86 -0.51 17.00 4.09
CA ALA A 86 0.56 17.15 5.08
C ALA A 86 0.49 18.52 5.77
N LEU A 87 0.24 19.61 5.01
CA LEU A 87 0.03 20.96 5.56
C LEU A 87 -1.20 21.04 6.46
N ALA A 88 -2.27 20.34 6.13
CA ALA A 88 -3.52 20.36 6.89
C ALA A 88 -3.50 19.44 8.12
N ALA A 89 -2.56 18.51 8.20
CA ALA A 89 -2.48 17.56 9.30
C ALA A 89 -1.91 18.20 10.57
N ASP A 90 -2.53 17.89 11.72
CA ASP A 90 -2.02 18.26 13.04
C ASP A 90 -0.75 17.45 13.39
N VAL A 91 -0.66 16.23 12.86
CA VAL A 91 0.52 15.36 12.97
C VAL A 91 0.63 14.47 11.74
N VAL A 92 1.86 14.26 11.29
CA VAL A 92 2.21 13.31 10.22
C VAL A 92 2.99 12.15 10.83
N PHE A 93 2.55 10.93 10.59
CA PHE A 93 3.37 9.74 10.81
C PHE A 93 3.99 9.31 9.48
N ALA A 94 5.29 9.10 9.47
CA ALA A 94 6.02 8.67 8.29
C ALA A 94 6.73 7.34 8.56
N ALA A 95 6.56 6.37 7.66
CA ALA A 95 7.08 5.02 7.84
C ALA A 95 8.61 4.91 7.65
N SER A 96 9.27 5.93 7.10
CA SER A 96 10.72 5.94 6.88
C SER A 96 11.30 7.35 6.99
N GLN A 97 12.62 7.41 7.18
CA GLN A 97 13.34 8.69 7.19
C GLN A 97 13.20 9.43 5.85
N GLY A 98 13.23 8.73 4.72
CA GLY A 98 13.03 9.35 3.41
C GLY A 98 11.67 10.04 3.26
N LEU A 99 10.61 9.48 3.85
CA LEU A 99 9.29 10.12 3.89
C LEU A 99 9.26 11.34 4.83
N ILE A 100 9.98 11.30 5.95
CA ILE A 100 10.17 12.48 6.81
C ILE A 100 10.83 13.61 6.01
N ASP A 101 11.95 13.32 5.35
CA ASP A 101 12.69 14.30 4.57
C ASP A 101 11.85 14.89 3.43
N HIS A 102 11.01 14.06 2.81
CA HIS A 102 10.08 14.46 1.76
C HIS A 102 8.98 15.40 2.26
N LEU A 103 8.40 15.12 3.44
CA LEU A 103 7.23 15.85 3.96
C LEU A 103 7.60 17.00 4.91
N SER A 104 8.83 17.08 5.40
CA SER A 104 9.30 18.12 6.30
C SER A 104 9.15 19.55 5.77
N PRO A 105 9.16 19.85 4.46
CA PRO A 105 8.82 21.17 3.96
C PRO A 105 7.34 21.56 4.15
N CYS A 106 6.47 20.57 4.39
CA CYS A 106 5.02 20.79 4.51
C CYS A 106 4.52 20.78 5.96
N ASN A 107 5.20 20.07 6.88
CA ASN A 107 4.75 19.97 8.27
C ASN A 107 5.95 19.80 9.21
N ASP A 108 5.95 20.57 10.30
CA ASP A 108 7.01 20.51 11.33
C ASP A 108 6.74 19.43 12.39
N ASN A 109 5.50 18.91 12.48
CA ASN A 109 5.09 17.91 13.46
C ASN A 109 5.04 16.52 12.81
N ILE A 110 6.21 16.00 12.44
CA ILE A 110 6.37 14.68 11.82
C ILE A 110 7.05 13.72 12.78
N ALA A 111 6.49 12.53 12.93
CA ALA A 111 7.07 11.45 13.73
C ALA A 111 7.33 10.19 12.89
N LEU A 112 8.47 9.55 13.14
CA LEU A 112 8.80 8.26 12.54
C LEU A 112 7.91 7.16 13.15
N LEU A 113 7.13 6.49 12.33
CA LEU A 113 6.29 5.36 12.71
C LEU A 113 6.50 4.21 11.70
N PRO A 114 7.56 3.41 11.84
CA PRO A 114 7.83 2.31 10.93
C PRO A 114 6.72 1.27 10.94
N ASN A 115 6.53 0.60 9.80
CA ASN A 115 5.61 -0.52 9.71
C ASN A 115 5.97 -1.64 10.69
N GLY A 116 4.98 -2.20 11.35
CA GLY A 116 5.14 -3.29 12.31
C GLY A 116 5.23 -4.66 11.63
N VAL A 117 5.87 -5.60 12.31
CA VAL A 117 5.94 -7.00 11.91
C VAL A 117 5.69 -7.93 13.10
N ASN A 118 5.03 -9.06 12.84
CA ASN A 118 4.92 -10.12 13.85
C ASN A 118 6.25 -10.88 13.96
N HIS A 119 7.22 -10.30 14.65
CA HIS A 119 8.55 -10.85 14.80
C HIS A 119 8.58 -12.33 15.26
N PRO A 120 7.80 -12.77 16.28
CA PRO A 120 7.77 -14.18 16.69
C PRO A 120 7.32 -15.12 15.57
N MET A 121 6.46 -14.67 14.66
CA MET A 121 6.01 -15.48 13.53
C MET A 121 7.14 -15.68 12.51
N PHE A 122 7.93 -14.64 12.24
CA PHE A 122 8.99 -14.68 11.23
C PHE A 122 10.31 -15.25 11.74
N THR A 123 10.52 -15.33 13.06
CA THR A 123 11.75 -15.88 13.66
C THR A 123 11.64 -17.35 14.05
N ARG A 124 10.43 -17.94 13.99
CA ARG A 124 10.27 -19.37 14.23
C ARG A 124 10.86 -20.15 13.06
N PRO A 125 11.78 -21.09 13.30
CA PRO A 125 12.20 -22.00 12.24
C PRO A 125 10.97 -22.78 11.78
N PRO A 126 10.79 -22.95 10.45
CA PRO A 126 9.70 -23.77 9.94
C PRO A 126 9.84 -25.20 10.45
N ALA A 127 8.75 -25.79 10.94
CA ALA A 127 8.75 -27.18 11.41
C ALA A 127 9.10 -28.15 10.26
N GLU A 128 8.62 -27.84 9.06
CA GLU A 128 8.90 -28.57 7.83
C GLU A 128 9.02 -27.61 6.64
N LEU A 129 9.82 -28.01 5.66
CA LEU A 129 9.88 -27.29 4.38
C LEU A 129 8.56 -27.44 3.62
N PRO A 130 7.95 -26.33 3.16
CA PRO A 130 6.74 -26.39 2.36
C PRO A 130 6.89 -27.36 1.17
N PRO A 131 5.83 -28.09 0.82
CA PRO A 131 5.90 -29.09 -0.28
C PRO A 131 6.41 -28.49 -1.60
N GLU A 132 6.07 -27.27 -1.90
CA GLU A 132 6.46 -26.55 -3.12
C GLU A 132 7.97 -26.27 -3.20
N LEU A 133 8.66 -26.28 -2.06
CA LEU A 133 10.10 -26.04 -1.99
C LEU A 133 10.93 -27.32 -1.84
N ARG A 134 10.24 -28.47 -1.64
CA ARG A 134 10.94 -29.76 -1.51
C ARG A 134 11.60 -30.16 -2.83
N GLY A 135 12.84 -30.60 -2.78
CA GLY A 135 13.58 -31.06 -3.96
C GLY A 135 14.06 -29.94 -4.90
N LEU A 136 13.89 -28.67 -4.53
CA LEU A 136 14.47 -27.56 -5.27
C LEU A 136 15.97 -27.43 -4.96
N SER A 137 16.75 -27.06 -5.99
CA SER A 137 18.18 -26.79 -5.83
C SER A 137 18.41 -25.57 -4.95
N SER A 138 19.36 -25.70 -4.00
CA SER A 138 19.81 -24.58 -3.17
C SER A 138 21.02 -23.86 -3.80
N PRO A 139 21.16 -22.55 -3.56
CA PRO A 139 20.29 -21.70 -2.72
C PRO A 139 18.96 -21.36 -3.38
N ILE A 140 17.92 -21.19 -2.55
CA ILE A 140 16.59 -20.73 -2.97
C ILE A 140 16.51 -19.22 -2.70
N LEU A 141 16.24 -18.44 -3.74
CA LEU A 141 16.06 -17.00 -3.72
C LEU A 141 14.57 -16.70 -3.83
N GLY A 142 13.97 -16.20 -2.75
CA GLY A 142 12.52 -16.00 -2.65
C GLY A 142 12.12 -14.54 -2.80
N TYR A 143 11.05 -14.30 -3.55
CA TYR A 143 10.31 -13.05 -3.58
C TYR A 143 8.88 -13.29 -3.12
N THR A 144 8.40 -12.49 -2.17
CA THR A 144 7.00 -12.51 -1.74
C THR A 144 6.36 -11.15 -2.00
N GLY A 145 5.31 -11.14 -2.80
CA GLY A 145 4.62 -9.91 -3.18
C GLY A 145 3.90 -10.05 -4.51
N THR A 146 3.12 -9.05 -4.86
CA THR A 146 2.48 -8.99 -6.17
C THR A 146 3.53 -8.71 -7.24
N LEU A 147 3.52 -9.49 -8.32
CA LEU A 147 4.28 -9.20 -9.53
C LEU A 147 3.50 -8.14 -10.32
N TRP A 148 3.72 -6.87 -9.97
CA TRP A 148 3.07 -5.73 -10.61
C TRP A 148 3.52 -5.57 -12.05
N ARG A 149 2.66 -4.96 -12.87
CA ARG A 149 2.97 -4.65 -14.27
C ARG A 149 4.28 -3.87 -14.42
N ASP A 150 4.51 -2.92 -13.53
CA ASP A 150 5.64 -1.97 -13.59
C ASP A 150 6.82 -2.38 -12.70
N LEU A 151 6.77 -3.58 -12.10
CA LEU A 151 7.89 -4.13 -11.34
C LEU A 151 9.07 -4.41 -12.28
N ASP A 152 10.22 -3.79 -12.02
CA ASP A 152 11.45 -4.05 -12.80
C ASP A 152 12.00 -5.45 -12.48
N LEU A 153 11.70 -6.38 -13.35
CA LEU A 153 12.17 -7.77 -13.28
C LEU A 153 13.40 -8.03 -14.16
N ALA A 154 13.92 -7.04 -14.88
CA ALA A 154 15.08 -7.23 -15.77
C ALA A 154 16.34 -7.66 -15.00
N PRO A 155 16.72 -7.07 -13.86
CA PRO A 155 17.84 -7.54 -13.06
C PRO A 155 17.66 -8.97 -12.55
N VAL A 156 16.42 -9.35 -12.21
CA VAL A 156 16.10 -10.69 -11.73
C VAL A 156 16.19 -11.72 -12.85
N LEU A 157 15.73 -11.37 -14.05
CA LEU A 157 15.88 -12.21 -15.24
C LEU A 157 17.35 -12.48 -15.56
N TYR A 158 18.17 -11.43 -15.53
CA TYR A 158 19.61 -11.53 -15.70
C TYR A 158 20.25 -12.44 -14.64
N ALA A 159 19.92 -12.23 -13.36
CA ALA A 159 20.44 -13.05 -12.27
C ALA A 159 20.04 -14.53 -12.42
N ALA A 160 18.78 -14.82 -12.77
CA ALA A 160 18.31 -16.17 -12.93
C ALA A 160 19.01 -16.90 -14.11
N GLN A 161 19.33 -16.20 -15.18
CA GLN A 161 20.11 -16.73 -16.29
C GLN A 161 21.59 -16.96 -15.92
N ALA A 162 22.18 -16.04 -15.17
CA ALA A 162 23.59 -16.11 -14.75
C ALA A 162 23.83 -17.14 -13.63
N MET A 163 22.81 -17.52 -12.88
CA MET A 163 22.88 -18.40 -11.72
C MET A 163 21.99 -19.64 -11.86
N PRO A 164 22.25 -20.53 -12.86
CA PRO A 164 21.39 -21.67 -13.12
C PRO A 164 21.34 -22.71 -11.99
N ALA A 165 22.33 -22.73 -11.12
CA ALA A 165 22.37 -23.59 -9.94
C ALA A 165 21.44 -23.13 -8.80
N CYS A 166 21.00 -21.86 -8.80
CA CYS A 166 20.09 -21.31 -7.82
C CYS A 166 18.64 -21.47 -8.29
N THR A 167 17.71 -21.68 -7.35
CA THR A 167 16.28 -21.65 -7.66
C THR A 167 15.68 -20.32 -7.27
N PHE A 168 14.96 -19.68 -8.19
CA PHE A 168 14.22 -18.43 -7.95
C PHE A 168 12.73 -18.75 -7.75
N VAL A 169 12.18 -18.37 -6.62
CA VAL A 169 10.79 -18.66 -6.24
C VAL A 169 10.02 -17.38 -6.01
N PHE A 170 8.91 -17.23 -6.71
CA PHE A 170 8.01 -16.07 -6.60
C PHE A 170 6.68 -16.50 -6.01
N LEU A 171 6.27 -15.85 -4.94
CA LEU A 171 5.03 -16.11 -4.22
C LEU A 171 4.16 -14.84 -4.20
N GLY A 172 2.99 -14.88 -4.82
CA GLY A 172 2.06 -13.76 -4.83
C GLY A 172 1.20 -13.69 -6.07
N ARG A 173 0.36 -12.65 -6.12
CA ARG A 173 -0.49 -12.40 -7.29
C ARG A 173 0.36 -11.95 -8.47
N ARG A 174 -0.02 -12.38 -9.66
CA ARG A 174 0.61 -11.97 -10.92
C ARG A 174 -0.32 -11.03 -11.67
N GLU A 175 0.22 -9.90 -12.09
CA GLU A 175 -0.37 -9.02 -13.09
C GLU A 175 0.26 -9.28 -14.46
N LYS A 176 -0.27 -8.63 -15.49
CA LYS A 176 0.30 -8.75 -16.84
C LYS A 176 1.64 -8.02 -16.91
N ASN A 177 2.73 -8.77 -16.79
CA ASN A 177 4.10 -8.30 -16.87
C ASN A 177 4.88 -9.16 -17.86
N PRO A 178 5.38 -8.59 -18.99
CA PRO A 178 6.10 -9.35 -20.01
C PRO A 178 7.37 -10.03 -19.49
N MET A 179 8.09 -9.40 -18.54
CA MET A 179 9.30 -9.99 -17.96
C MET A 179 8.99 -11.19 -17.07
N ALA A 180 7.83 -11.20 -16.40
CA ALA A 180 7.39 -12.36 -15.63
C ALA A 180 7.12 -13.58 -16.55
N GLU A 181 6.67 -13.35 -17.79
CA GLU A 181 6.50 -14.42 -18.79
C GLU A 181 7.84 -15.01 -19.26
N LEU A 182 8.87 -14.16 -19.37
CA LEU A 182 10.23 -14.62 -19.69
C LEU A 182 10.85 -15.39 -18.53
N LEU A 183 10.68 -14.92 -17.30
CA LEU A 183 11.12 -15.62 -16.09
C LEU A 183 10.52 -17.03 -15.99
N GLU A 184 9.23 -17.18 -16.27
CA GLU A 184 8.52 -18.46 -16.19
C GLU A 184 9.09 -19.55 -17.12
N ARG A 185 9.78 -19.14 -18.19
CA ARG A 185 10.40 -20.06 -19.14
C ARG A 185 11.75 -20.63 -18.67
N LEU A 186 12.33 -20.04 -17.63
CA LEU A 186 13.62 -20.48 -17.10
C LEU A 186 13.44 -21.74 -16.23
N PRO A 187 14.30 -22.75 -16.39
CA PRO A 187 14.17 -24.04 -15.68
C PRO A 187 14.36 -23.92 -14.16
N ASN A 188 15.08 -22.89 -13.72
CA ASN A 188 15.38 -22.61 -12.32
C ASN A 188 14.46 -21.55 -11.70
N VAL A 189 13.34 -21.21 -12.35
CA VAL A 189 12.34 -20.26 -11.84
C VAL A 189 11.04 -20.98 -11.52
N ARG A 190 10.38 -20.59 -10.42
CA ARG A 190 9.06 -21.11 -9.99
C ARG A 190 8.16 -19.93 -9.62
N LEU A 191 7.05 -19.80 -10.34
CA LEU A 191 5.98 -18.86 -10.03
C LEU A 191 4.85 -19.62 -9.32
N LEU A 192 4.75 -19.52 -8.00
CA LEU A 192 3.82 -20.32 -7.19
C LEU A 192 2.41 -19.71 -7.10
N GLY A 193 2.24 -18.46 -7.56
CA GLY A 193 0.98 -17.76 -7.42
C GLY A 193 0.68 -17.39 -5.96
N ARG A 194 -0.57 -16.96 -5.72
CA ARG A 194 -1.02 -16.62 -4.36
C ARG A 194 -1.21 -17.89 -3.53
N ARG A 195 -0.73 -17.87 -2.29
CA ARG A 195 -0.95 -18.90 -1.27
C ARG A 195 -1.68 -18.30 -0.07
N ALA A 196 -2.43 -19.14 0.63
CA ALA A 196 -3.14 -18.77 1.86
C ALA A 196 -2.19 -18.86 3.05
#